data_5c24394ed62c218b196f06b950b10356
#
_entry.id   5c24394ed62c218b196f06b950b10356
#
_cell.length_a   1.000
_cell.length_b   1.000
_cell.length_c   1.000
_cell.angle_alpha   90.00
_cell.angle_beta   90.00
_cell.angle_gamma   90.00
#
_symmetry.space_group_name_H-M   'P 1'
#
loop_
_entity.id
_entity.type
_entity.pdbx_description
1 polymer ?
#
loop_
_entity_poly.entity_id
_entity_poly.type
_entity_poly.pdbx_seq_one_letter_code
_entity_poly.pdbx_strand_id
1 'polypeptide(L)'
;MRRAVLAGVIAVVCFAATARPAEAACGLPEDGTAWIDFADGSVPFWYRFAKPGVIAAASNFIFPPQLRAGGAKTIYFDLYLNNRVGTPDKPEEQSDVVDWAQRIFFRAVASSGCSRPWMALNELFGAHTTTPWTPNNAAYRHNVIVFIKTLRELGARPMLLLSSRPYTQGDAGQWWREAAHYADLIQEVYFTGRLIHKLGPVAGSRALRSRFREAVSTFTEIGIPEKKLGIMLGFQASNRGSMGPVAWFHHVKLQALAIKQVARETQLGSVWSWGWQARNTAQADPDKEAAACVWLWVRDPKLCDGPAAAGPDFDSTFTPSQISLSRGVRCAIGDRSITGSGLTQLTRVTGDPGIAFSAAYARAVLAGLVEVDRADVLAAERAIISSRFRGSRAAYRRALARGRATQALAREVIADELRQQRMGRRFRVRAPTPEQIRSYYESVANIPARMVQVKPRAWWLGERREGLAIGSLAPPQVFGIPTGKKWLRIRTADGFFRVRSEDDVHPLGTFPLSMARAAVVAALKEIQRRQIFERWFTRPLRDGLDRLRCRGDELPAVAVVDLTTYLPFLALTT
;
A
#
# COMPACT_ATOMS: atom_id res chain seq x y z
N MET A 1 97.01 31.62 3.09
CA MET A 1 96.31 30.42 3.50
C MET A 1 95.03 30.80 4.27
N ARG A 2 93.89 30.88 3.66
CA ARG A 2 92.60 30.99 4.33
C ARG A 2 91.58 30.22 3.55
N ARG A 3 91.10 29.09 4.09
CA ARG A 3 90.04 28.24 3.52
C ARG A 3 88.71 28.91 3.83
N ALA A 4 87.93 29.21 2.79
CA ALA A 4 86.54 29.60 2.88
C ALA A 4 85.69 28.36 2.90
N VAL A 5 84.86 28.19 3.93
CA VAL A 5 83.85 27.17 4.07
C VAL A 5 82.54 27.70 3.50
N LEU A 6 82.04 27.13 2.41
CA LEU A 6 80.75 27.46 1.82
C LEU A 6 79.70 26.61 2.53
N ALA A 7 78.84 27.24 3.35
CA ALA A 7 77.66 26.56 3.93
C ALA A 7 76.48 26.68 2.96
N GLY A 8 76.12 25.54 2.34
CA GLY A 8 74.94 25.47 1.51
C GLY A 8 73.68 25.32 2.37
N VAL A 9 72.80 26.32 2.30
CA VAL A 9 71.46 26.24 2.89
C VAL A 9 70.54 25.56 1.89
N ILE A 10 70.17 24.32 2.19
CA ILE A 10 69.12 23.59 1.45
C ILE A 10 67.78 24.05 1.99
N ALA A 11 67.09 24.92 1.25
CA ALA A 11 65.70 25.31 1.54
C ALA A 11 64.79 24.14 1.11
N VAL A 12 64.32 23.36 2.07
CA VAL A 12 63.23 22.37 1.87
C VAL A 12 61.94 23.15 1.73
N VAL A 13 61.49 23.37 0.51
CA VAL A 13 60.15 23.89 0.22
C VAL A 13 59.15 22.74 0.45
N CYS A 14 58.56 22.70 1.64
CA CYS A 14 57.38 21.90 1.92
C CYS A 14 56.22 22.44 1.10
N PHE A 15 55.93 21.82 -0.06
CA PHE A 15 54.62 21.96 -0.68
C PHE A 15 53.59 21.33 0.27
N ALA A 16 53.04 22.12 1.17
CA ALA A 16 51.77 21.82 1.79
C ALA A 16 50.74 21.75 0.64
N ALA A 17 50.48 20.55 0.16
CA ALA A 17 49.28 20.30 -0.64
C ALA A 17 48.09 20.68 0.24
N THR A 18 47.67 21.95 0.15
CA THR A 18 46.36 22.37 0.64
C THR A 18 45.37 21.47 -0.10
N ALA A 19 44.90 20.41 0.58
CA ALA A 19 43.73 19.70 0.14
C ALA A 19 42.66 20.77 -0.05
N ARG A 20 42.36 21.10 -1.32
CA ARG A 20 41.21 21.96 -1.63
C ARG A 20 40.07 21.34 -0.89
N PRO A 21 39.33 22.06 -0.02
CA PRO A 21 38.11 21.53 0.55
C PRO A 21 37.31 21.02 -0.63
N ALA A 22 36.88 19.74 -0.57
CA ALA A 22 36.06 19.16 -1.60
C ALA A 22 34.92 20.15 -1.86
N GLU A 23 34.88 20.69 -3.08
CA GLU A 23 33.93 21.73 -3.46
C GLU A 23 32.56 21.21 -3.08
N ALA A 24 31.94 21.76 -2.05
CA ALA A 24 30.69 21.32 -1.49
C ALA A 24 29.72 21.13 -2.66
N ALA A 25 29.06 19.97 -2.77
CA ALA A 25 28.27 19.58 -3.92
C ALA A 25 27.20 20.64 -4.27
N CYS A 26 27.63 21.73 -4.88
CA CYS A 26 26.82 22.89 -5.29
C CYS A 26 26.00 23.52 -4.17
N GLY A 27 26.54 23.50 -2.94
CA GLY A 27 25.88 23.99 -1.73
C GLY A 27 24.69 23.12 -1.29
N LEU A 28 24.54 21.90 -1.83
CA LEU A 28 23.56 20.94 -1.35
C LEU A 28 24.03 20.34 -0.02
N PRO A 29 23.13 19.96 0.91
CA PRO A 29 23.52 19.48 2.21
C PRO A 29 24.22 18.11 2.09
N GLU A 30 25.38 18.00 2.75
CA GLU A 30 26.11 16.72 2.85
C GLU A 30 25.58 15.89 4.03
N ASP A 31 25.10 16.58 5.07
CA ASP A 31 24.56 15.96 6.27
C ASP A 31 23.10 16.33 6.51
N GLY A 32 22.42 15.48 7.25
CA GLY A 32 21.00 15.62 7.57
C GLY A 32 20.06 15.26 6.43
N THR A 33 18.77 15.47 6.67
CA THR A 33 17.72 15.16 5.69
C THR A 33 17.56 16.27 4.67
N ALA A 34 17.83 15.98 3.39
CA ALA A 34 17.58 16.92 2.29
C ALA A 34 16.07 16.94 1.94
N TRP A 35 15.48 18.15 1.90
CA TRP A 35 14.08 18.33 1.46
C TRP A 35 14.07 18.82 0.02
N ILE A 36 13.51 18.01 -0.87
CA ILE A 36 13.56 18.22 -2.32
C ILE A 36 12.14 18.33 -2.86
N ASP A 37 11.87 19.38 -3.61
CA ASP A 37 10.55 19.65 -4.17
C ASP A 37 10.62 19.60 -5.70
N PHE A 38 9.73 18.83 -6.33
CA PHE A 38 9.62 18.87 -7.77
C PHE A 38 8.95 20.17 -8.19
N ALA A 39 9.70 21.04 -8.84
CA ALA A 39 9.25 22.36 -9.28
C ALA A 39 9.95 22.79 -10.57
N ASP A 40 9.24 22.69 -11.68
CA ASP A 40 9.69 23.21 -12.98
C ASP A 40 8.54 23.96 -13.66
N GLY A 41 8.68 24.29 -14.94
CA GLY A 41 7.67 25.02 -15.68
C GLY A 41 6.32 24.34 -15.84
N SER A 42 6.21 23.07 -15.48
CA SER A 42 4.92 22.38 -15.39
C SER A 42 4.15 22.70 -14.11
N VAL A 43 4.80 23.35 -13.12
CA VAL A 43 4.20 23.84 -11.89
C VAL A 43 3.85 25.32 -12.05
N PRO A 44 2.58 25.71 -12.16
CA PRO A 44 2.19 27.10 -12.44
C PRO A 44 2.69 28.11 -11.42
N PHE A 45 2.88 27.68 -10.17
CA PHE A 45 3.37 28.47 -9.05
C PHE A 45 4.80 28.08 -8.64
N TRP A 46 5.65 27.68 -9.60
CA TRP A 46 7.05 27.31 -9.38
C TRP A 46 7.84 28.36 -8.58
N TYR A 47 7.49 29.64 -8.69
CA TYR A 47 8.09 30.75 -7.95
C TYR A 47 7.97 30.59 -6.42
N ARG A 48 7.01 29.82 -5.91
CA ARG A 48 6.90 29.48 -4.49
C ARG A 48 8.08 28.65 -4.00
N PHE A 49 8.69 27.90 -4.91
CA PHE A 49 9.87 27.07 -4.63
C PHE A 49 11.20 27.81 -4.96
N ALA A 50 11.15 28.98 -5.59
CA ALA A 50 12.33 29.77 -5.98
C ALA A 50 12.80 30.66 -4.83
N LYS A 51 13.27 30.07 -3.73
CA LYS A 51 13.74 30.84 -2.55
C LYS A 51 14.81 30.10 -1.74
N PRO A 52 15.60 30.82 -0.94
CA PRO A 52 16.58 30.21 -0.04
C PRO A 52 15.96 29.14 0.87
N GLY A 53 16.68 28.05 1.11
CA GLY A 53 16.20 26.93 1.91
C GLY A 53 15.38 25.87 1.12
N VAL A 54 15.10 26.10 -0.16
CA VAL A 54 14.47 25.13 -1.05
C VAL A 54 15.52 24.46 -1.94
N ILE A 55 15.36 23.16 -2.15
CA ILE A 55 16.06 22.37 -3.18
C ILE A 55 15.00 21.94 -4.19
N ALA A 56 15.08 22.44 -5.42
CA ALA A 56 14.11 22.16 -6.45
C ALA A 56 14.65 21.15 -7.48
N ALA A 57 13.88 20.12 -7.76
CA ALA A 57 14.15 19.17 -8.83
C ALA A 57 13.44 19.63 -10.11
N ALA A 58 14.18 19.79 -11.21
CA ALA A 58 13.66 20.25 -12.48
C ALA A 58 14.27 19.47 -13.66
N SER A 59 13.43 19.19 -14.67
CA SER A 59 13.76 18.34 -15.83
C SER A 59 14.22 19.10 -17.07
N ASN A 60 14.27 20.42 -17.05
CA ASN A 60 14.56 21.28 -18.21
C ASN A 60 15.69 22.27 -17.96
N PHE A 61 16.02 23.09 -18.98
CA PHE A 61 17.10 24.08 -18.90
C PHE A 61 16.61 25.51 -18.63
N ILE A 62 15.31 25.75 -18.68
CA ILE A 62 14.73 27.10 -18.63
C ILE A 62 14.50 27.53 -17.18
N PHE A 63 13.88 26.66 -16.39
CA PHE A 63 13.46 26.97 -15.01
C PHE A 63 14.57 26.85 -13.95
N PRO A 64 15.54 25.93 -14.03
CA PRO A 64 16.61 25.86 -13.04
C PRO A 64 17.37 27.20 -12.82
N PRO A 65 17.75 27.95 -13.85
CA PRO A 65 18.34 29.28 -13.66
C PRO A 65 17.41 30.27 -12.93
N GLN A 66 16.11 30.25 -13.23
CA GLN A 66 15.11 31.11 -12.58
C GLN A 66 14.92 30.73 -11.10
N LEU A 67 14.84 29.44 -10.79
CA LEU A 67 14.79 28.94 -9.42
C LEU A 67 16.02 29.39 -8.61
N ARG A 68 17.24 29.27 -9.20
CA ARG A 68 18.48 29.75 -8.57
C ARG A 68 18.54 31.27 -8.41
N ALA A 69 18.02 32.02 -9.36
CA ALA A 69 17.92 33.48 -9.25
C ALA A 69 17.05 33.90 -8.06
N GLY A 70 16.05 33.11 -7.69
CA GLY A 70 15.24 33.28 -6.48
C GLY A 70 15.92 32.77 -5.19
N GLY A 71 17.09 32.16 -5.29
CA GLY A 71 17.87 31.65 -4.15
C GLY A 71 17.69 30.14 -3.85
N ALA A 72 16.89 29.40 -4.60
CA ALA A 72 16.77 27.96 -4.47
C ALA A 72 18.04 27.25 -4.98
N LYS A 73 18.31 26.06 -4.45
CA LYS A 73 19.26 25.12 -5.04
C LYS A 73 18.54 24.22 -6.02
N THR A 74 19.25 23.73 -7.04
CA THR A 74 18.62 22.91 -8.07
C THR A 74 19.33 21.60 -8.27
N ILE A 75 18.56 20.54 -8.50
CA ILE A 75 19.05 19.23 -8.93
C ILE A 75 18.41 18.87 -10.27
N TYR A 76 19.06 17.99 -11.03
CA TYR A 76 18.53 17.53 -12.29
C TYR A 76 17.53 16.38 -12.07
N PHE A 77 16.41 16.42 -12.78
CA PHE A 77 15.40 15.38 -12.76
C PHE A 77 15.26 14.76 -14.15
N ASP A 78 15.69 13.52 -14.33
CA ASP A 78 15.48 12.76 -15.56
C ASP A 78 14.15 12.00 -15.49
N LEU A 79 13.22 12.37 -16.37
CA LEU A 79 11.86 11.83 -16.39
C LEU A 79 11.76 10.37 -16.85
N TYR A 80 12.76 9.88 -17.62
CA TYR A 80 12.60 8.68 -18.41
C TYR A 80 13.81 7.74 -18.31
N LEU A 81 14.05 7.17 -17.15
CA LEU A 81 15.14 6.20 -16.95
C LEU A 81 15.05 5.04 -17.95
N ASN A 82 13.83 4.54 -18.21
CA ASN A 82 13.62 3.45 -19.16
C ASN A 82 14.04 3.78 -20.60
N ASN A 83 14.09 5.06 -20.98
CA ASN A 83 14.64 5.49 -22.27
C ASN A 83 16.18 5.50 -22.28
N ARG A 84 16.84 5.18 -21.18
CA ARG A 84 18.30 5.17 -21.02
C ARG A 84 18.85 3.76 -20.86
N VAL A 85 18.10 2.91 -20.18
CA VAL A 85 18.51 1.54 -19.84
C VAL A 85 17.67 0.46 -20.55
N GLY A 86 16.62 0.88 -21.27
CA GLY A 86 15.60 0.01 -21.85
C GLY A 86 14.50 -0.35 -20.86
N THR A 87 13.70 -1.31 -21.21
CA THR A 87 12.66 -1.90 -20.36
C THR A 87 13.03 -3.35 -20.02
N PRO A 88 12.38 -3.97 -19.03
CA PRO A 88 12.56 -5.40 -18.75
C PRO A 88 12.43 -6.31 -19.99
N ASP A 89 11.46 -6.01 -20.85
CA ASP A 89 11.18 -6.80 -22.05
C ASP A 89 12.10 -6.44 -23.23
N LYS A 90 12.68 -5.24 -23.19
CA LYS A 90 13.59 -4.73 -24.24
C LYS A 90 14.70 -3.90 -23.59
N PRO A 91 15.70 -4.53 -22.96
CA PRO A 91 16.85 -3.82 -22.42
C PRO A 91 17.68 -3.21 -23.55
N GLU A 92 18.30 -2.04 -23.30
CA GLU A 92 19.24 -1.41 -24.23
C GLU A 92 20.56 -2.20 -24.30
N GLU A 93 21.34 -1.99 -25.37
CA GLU A 93 22.71 -2.47 -25.46
C GLU A 93 23.59 -1.73 -24.43
N GLN A 94 24.52 -2.45 -23.79
CA GLN A 94 25.33 -1.88 -22.70
C GLN A 94 26.16 -0.66 -23.13
N SER A 95 26.68 -0.64 -24.36
CA SER A 95 27.42 0.49 -24.94
C SER A 95 26.55 1.75 -24.96
N ASP A 96 25.28 1.61 -25.38
CA ASP A 96 24.34 2.71 -25.47
C ASP A 96 23.96 3.24 -24.08
N VAL A 97 23.87 2.35 -23.09
CA VAL A 97 23.62 2.72 -21.69
C VAL A 97 24.75 3.62 -21.15
N VAL A 98 26.02 3.29 -21.45
CA VAL A 98 27.18 4.11 -21.05
C VAL A 98 27.13 5.47 -21.74
N ASP A 99 26.89 5.49 -23.04
CA ASP A 99 26.76 6.73 -23.81
C ASP A 99 25.63 7.62 -23.30
N TRP A 100 24.48 7.03 -22.96
CA TRP A 100 23.38 7.73 -22.34
C TRP A 100 23.76 8.33 -20.98
N ALA A 101 24.46 7.57 -20.14
CA ALA A 101 24.91 8.08 -18.83
C ALA A 101 25.79 9.32 -18.99
N GLN A 102 26.75 9.31 -19.93
CA GLN A 102 27.60 10.47 -20.20
C GLN A 102 26.79 11.67 -20.70
N ARG A 103 25.92 11.49 -21.68
CA ARG A 103 25.07 12.56 -22.25
C ARG A 103 24.18 13.20 -21.17
N ILE A 104 23.53 12.37 -20.34
CA ILE A 104 22.64 12.85 -19.28
C ILE A 104 23.45 13.53 -18.16
N PHE A 105 24.65 13.05 -17.84
CA PHE A 105 25.54 13.73 -16.91
C PHE A 105 25.86 15.18 -17.36
N PHE A 106 26.32 15.37 -18.60
CA PHE A 106 26.61 16.71 -19.11
C PHE A 106 25.36 17.60 -19.17
N ARG A 107 24.22 17.01 -19.50
CA ARG A 107 22.94 17.71 -19.43
C ARG A 107 22.61 18.16 -18.00
N ALA A 108 22.84 17.30 -17.01
CA ALA A 108 22.61 17.62 -15.61
C ALA A 108 23.55 18.72 -15.11
N VAL A 109 24.82 18.69 -15.52
CA VAL A 109 25.80 19.76 -15.23
C VAL A 109 25.31 21.10 -15.79
N ALA A 110 24.90 21.13 -17.05
CA ALA A 110 24.41 22.34 -17.70
C ALA A 110 23.11 22.87 -17.08
N SER A 111 22.17 21.99 -16.76
CA SER A 111 20.88 22.36 -16.17
C SER A 111 21.01 22.83 -14.71
N SER A 112 21.72 22.08 -13.88
CA SER A 112 21.87 22.42 -12.46
C SER A 112 22.89 23.53 -12.21
N GLY A 113 23.77 23.79 -13.16
CA GLY A 113 24.90 24.70 -12.99
C GLY A 113 25.95 24.15 -12.02
N CYS A 114 26.10 22.85 -11.90
CA CYS A 114 26.83 22.14 -10.88
C CYS A 114 27.74 21.10 -11.51
N SER A 115 29.06 21.10 -11.24
CA SER A 115 30.00 20.12 -11.76
C SER A 115 29.81 18.70 -11.17
N ARG A 116 29.18 18.60 -10.01
CA ARG A 116 28.85 17.35 -9.31
C ARG A 116 27.35 17.27 -9.04
N PRO A 117 26.51 17.13 -10.07
CA PRO A 117 25.06 17.25 -9.94
C PRO A 117 24.44 16.11 -9.13
N TRP A 118 23.43 16.43 -8.33
CA TRP A 118 22.49 15.42 -7.89
C TRP A 118 21.49 15.15 -9.03
N MET A 119 21.19 13.89 -9.26
CA MET A 119 20.41 13.45 -10.42
C MET A 119 19.31 12.48 -9.99
N ALA A 120 18.09 12.94 -10.00
CA ALA A 120 16.93 12.09 -9.79
C ALA A 120 16.59 11.35 -11.09
N LEU A 121 16.50 10.03 -11.02
CA LEU A 121 16.24 9.13 -12.14
C LEU A 121 14.87 8.51 -11.93
N ASN A 122 13.88 8.98 -12.69
CA ASN A 122 12.49 8.59 -12.54
C ASN A 122 12.17 7.30 -13.31
N GLU A 123 11.12 6.63 -12.88
CA GLU A 123 10.53 5.44 -13.53
C GLU A 123 11.41 4.19 -13.54
N LEU A 124 12.20 3.98 -12.48
CA LEU A 124 12.70 2.65 -12.23
C LEU A 124 11.49 1.71 -12.03
N PHE A 125 11.35 0.70 -12.86
CA PHE A 125 10.17 -0.15 -12.94
C PHE A 125 8.86 0.57 -13.33
N GLY A 126 8.93 1.63 -14.15
CA GLY A 126 7.83 2.44 -14.66
C GLY A 126 6.39 2.00 -14.42
N ALA A 127 5.41 2.82 -14.62
CA ALA A 127 4.00 2.58 -14.28
C ALA A 127 3.40 1.26 -14.83
N HIS A 128 4.07 0.62 -15.79
CA HIS A 128 3.65 -0.62 -16.44
C HIS A 128 4.56 -1.82 -16.17
N THR A 129 5.67 -1.62 -15.47
CA THR A 129 6.57 -2.69 -15.08
C THR A 129 6.35 -3.01 -13.62
N THR A 130 5.51 -4.01 -13.37
CA THR A 130 5.52 -4.69 -12.07
C THR A 130 6.93 -5.23 -11.85
N THR A 131 7.45 -5.10 -10.65
CA THR A 131 8.75 -5.64 -10.25
C THR A 131 8.77 -7.15 -10.42
N PRO A 132 9.17 -7.71 -11.53
CA PRO A 132 9.38 -9.14 -11.53
C PRO A 132 10.85 -9.38 -11.28
N TRP A 133 11.12 -9.96 -10.14
CA TRP A 133 12.44 -10.52 -9.90
C TRP A 133 12.53 -11.87 -10.63
N THR A 134 12.61 -11.80 -11.95
CA THR A 134 12.71 -12.95 -12.82
C THR A 134 14.06 -12.96 -13.54
N PRO A 135 14.58 -14.12 -13.93
CA PRO A 135 15.80 -14.19 -14.75
C PRO A 135 15.69 -13.37 -16.04
N ASN A 136 14.51 -13.28 -16.64
CA ASN A 136 14.29 -12.55 -17.89
C ASN A 136 14.61 -11.05 -17.80
N ASN A 137 14.61 -10.48 -16.60
CA ASN A 137 14.90 -9.06 -16.38
C ASN A 137 16.36 -8.80 -15.96
N ALA A 138 17.23 -9.81 -16.01
CA ALA A 138 18.62 -9.68 -15.56
C ALA A 138 19.39 -8.62 -16.35
N ALA A 139 19.23 -8.58 -17.68
CA ALA A 139 19.87 -7.59 -18.54
C ALA A 139 19.42 -6.15 -18.21
N TYR A 140 18.12 -5.93 -18.03
CA TYR A 140 17.60 -4.64 -17.61
C TYR A 140 18.19 -4.19 -16.26
N ARG A 141 18.21 -5.07 -15.27
CA ARG A 141 18.78 -4.77 -13.96
C ARG A 141 20.26 -4.48 -14.01
N HIS A 142 20.99 -5.22 -14.86
CA HIS A 142 22.40 -4.97 -15.12
C HIS A 142 22.61 -3.57 -15.72
N ASN A 143 21.81 -3.19 -16.72
CA ASN A 143 21.86 -1.88 -17.34
C ASN A 143 21.59 -0.74 -16.34
N VAL A 144 20.66 -0.92 -15.40
CA VAL A 144 20.44 0.06 -14.33
C VAL A 144 21.71 0.26 -13.49
N ILE A 145 22.39 -0.84 -13.10
CA ILE A 145 23.65 -0.75 -12.34
C ILE A 145 24.75 -0.06 -13.17
N VAL A 146 24.93 -0.44 -14.43
CA VAL A 146 25.91 0.18 -15.34
C VAL A 146 25.65 1.68 -15.43
N PHE A 147 24.40 2.09 -15.64
CA PHE A 147 24.02 3.49 -15.77
C PHE A 147 24.33 4.33 -14.52
N ILE A 148 23.87 3.89 -13.35
CA ILE A 148 24.11 4.63 -12.11
C ILE A 148 25.58 4.61 -11.67
N LYS A 149 26.29 3.53 -11.93
CA LYS A 149 27.73 3.42 -11.69
C LYS A 149 28.49 4.42 -12.54
N THR A 150 28.24 4.46 -13.86
CA THR A 150 28.86 5.42 -14.79
C THR A 150 28.58 6.87 -14.37
N LEU A 151 27.35 7.19 -14.00
CA LEU A 151 27.03 8.54 -13.46
C LEU A 151 27.83 8.86 -12.20
N ARG A 152 27.97 7.90 -11.29
CA ARG A 152 28.73 8.07 -10.04
C ARG A 152 30.22 8.28 -10.30
N GLU A 153 30.79 7.53 -11.24
CA GLU A 153 32.20 7.65 -11.65
C GLU A 153 32.48 9.01 -12.32
N LEU A 154 31.53 9.58 -13.05
CA LEU A 154 31.59 10.94 -13.58
C LEU A 154 31.47 12.04 -12.51
N GLY A 155 31.12 11.67 -11.27
CA GLY A 155 31.00 12.58 -10.13
C GLY A 155 29.57 13.00 -9.77
N ALA A 156 28.55 12.47 -10.42
CA ALA A 156 27.16 12.70 -10.01
C ALA A 156 26.80 12.00 -8.70
N ARG A 157 25.70 12.43 -8.07
CA ARG A 157 24.98 11.70 -7.03
C ARG A 157 23.65 11.22 -7.58
N PRO A 158 23.57 9.99 -8.12
CA PRO A 158 22.34 9.44 -8.64
C PRO A 158 21.36 9.14 -7.51
N MET A 159 20.04 9.30 -7.79
CA MET A 159 18.93 9.02 -6.90
C MET A 159 17.88 8.25 -7.72
N LEU A 160 17.66 6.98 -7.40
CA LEU A 160 16.67 6.15 -8.07
C LEU A 160 15.30 6.32 -7.45
N LEU A 161 14.32 6.74 -8.24
CA LEU A 161 12.93 6.88 -7.82
C LEU A 161 12.16 5.59 -8.13
N LEU A 162 11.51 5.06 -7.10
CA LEU A 162 10.83 3.76 -7.10
C LEU A 162 9.32 3.97 -7.01
N SER A 163 8.60 3.68 -8.07
CA SER A 163 7.15 3.86 -8.15
C SER A 163 6.35 2.78 -7.41
N SER A 164 7.00 1.75 -6.90
CA SER A 164 6.34 0.64 -6.20
C SER A 164 7.17 0.16 -5.01
N ARG A 165 6.50 -0.59 -4.12
CA ARG A 165 7.21 -1.25 -3.01
C ARG A 165 8.24 -2.24 -3.56
N PRO A 166 9.53 -2.16 -3.17
CA PRO A 166 10.56 -3.04 -3.67
C PRO A 166 10.39 -4.46 -3.12
N TYR A 167 10.69 -5.45 -3.97
CA TYR A 167 10.91 -6.82 -3.53
C TYR A 167 12.37 -6.95 -3.08
N THR A 168 12.60 -7.43 -1.86
CA THR A 168 13.94 -7.41 -1.23
C THR A 168 14.46 -8.79 -0.82
N GLN A 169 13.79 -9.88 -1.19
CA GLN A 169 14.18 -11.21 -0.78
C GLN A 169 15.18 -11.87 -1.74
N GLY A 170 16.08 -12.71 -1.20
CA GLY A 170 17.07 -13.44 -2.00
C GLY A 170 17.98 -12.52 -2.79
N ASP A 171 18.18 -12.84 -4.07
CA ASP A 171 19.05 -12.11 -5.01
C ASP A 171 18.61 -10.65 -5.18
N ALA A 172 17.33 -10.36 -4.97
CA ALA A 172 16.84 -8.99 -5.02
C ALA A 172 17.48 -8.13 -3.94
N GLY A 173 17.61 -8.64 -2.73
CA GLY A 173 18.28 -7.91 -1.65
C GLY A 173 19.74 -7.61 -1.97
N GLN A 174 20.44 -8.51 -2.65
CA GLN A 174 21.82 -8.29 -3.10
C GLN A 174 21.88 -7.17 -4.13
N TRP A 175 21.04 -7.21 -5.15
CA TRP A 175 20.97 -6.17 -6.18
C TRP A 175 20.65 -4.78 -5.61
N TRP A 176 19.73 -4.68 -4.64
CA TRP A 176 19.43 -3.41 -3.98
C TRP A 176 20.61 -2.86 -3.20
N ARG A 177 21.41 -3.72 -2.52
CA ARG A 177 22.64 -3.30 -1.85
C ARG A 177 23.67 -2.78 -2.86
N GLU A 178 23.82 -3.44 -4.01
CA GLU A 178 24.68 -2.99 -5.09
C GLU A 178 24.20 -1.64 -5.65
N ALA A 179 22.92 -1.49 -5.95
CA ALA A 179 22.34 -0.21 -6.39
C ALA A 179 22.58 0.91 -5.38
N ALA A 180 22.38 0.65 -4.09
CA ALA A 180 22.60 1.62 -3.02
C ALA A 180 24.08 2.01 -2.84
N HIS A 181 25.02 1.21 -3.32
CA HIS A 181 26.42 1.61 -3.36
C HIS A 181 26.65 2.82 -4.28
N TYR A 182 25.96 2.86 -5.41
CA TYR A 182 26.12 3.90 -6.43
C TYR A 182 25.09 5.01 -6.35
N ALA A 183 23.86 4.74 -5.88
CA ALA A 183 22.74 5.66 -5.85
C ALA A 183 22.07 5.74 -4.47
N ASP A 184 21.30 6.79 -4.24
CA ASP A 184 20.31 6.82 -3.17
C ASP A 184 18.99 6.24 -3.69
N LEU A 185 18.19 5.61 -2.81
CA LEU A 185 16.94 4.94 -3.17
C LEU A 185 15.75 5.74 -2.62
N ILE A 186 14.90 6.24 -3.50
CA ILE A 186 13.78 7.11 -3.15
C ILE A 186 12.47 6.37 -3.40
N GLN A 187 11.80 5.94 -2.35
CA GLN A 187 10.52 5.24 -2.48
C GLN A 187 9.35 6.22 -2.54
N GLU A 188 8.50 6.06 -3.56
CA GLU A 188 7.22 6.75 -3.65
C GLU A 188 6.22 6.16 -2.66
N VAL A 189 5.71 6.98 -1.76
CA VAL A 189 4.71 6.59 -0.75
C VAL A 189 3.54 7.57 -0.84
N TYR A 190 2.56 7.21 -1.64
CA TYR A 190 1.41 8.06 -1.93
C TYR A 190 0.17 7.64 -1.12
N PHE A 191 -0.57 8.63 -0.67
CA PHE A 191 -1.84 8.43 0.05
C PHE A 191 -2.98 9.13 -0.68
N THR A 192 -4.14 8.49 -0.64
CA THR A 192 -5.38 9.19 -0.98
C THR A 192 -5.83 9.99 0.24
N GLY A 193 -6.00 11.30 0.08
CA GLY A 193 -6.38 12.18 1.18
C GLY A 193 -7.69 11.79 1.83
N ARG A 194 -8.64 11.26 1.05
CA ARG A 194 -9.92 10.75 1.56
C ARG A 194 -9.74 9.66 2.62
N LEU A 195 -8.75 8.77 2.46
CA LEU A 195 -8.50 7.71 3.44
C LEU A 195 -8.01 8.30 4.77
N ILE A 196 -6.99 9.15 4.72
CA ILE A 196 -6.41 9.79 5.90
C ILE A 196 -7.42 10.71 6.60
N HIS A 197 -8.19 11.47 5.82
CA HIS A 197 -9.26 12.33 6.35
C HIS A 197 -10.32 11.54 7.13
N LYS A 198 -10.71 10.37 6.64
CA LYS A 198 -11.66 9.49 7.33
C LYS A 198 -11.15 8.94 8.65
N LEU A 199 -9.83 8.72 8.77
CA LEU A 199 -9.21 8.26 10.01
C LEU A 199 -9.16 9.36 11.08
N GLY A 200 -9.20 10.62 10.66
CA GLY A 200 -9.00 11.77 11.55
C GLY A 200 -7.52 12.01 11.88
N PRO A 201 -7.21 13.10 12.64
CA PRO A 201 -5.84 13.55 12.82
C PRO A 201 -4.95 12.56 13.59
N VAL A 202 -5.47 11.92 14.63
CA VAL A 202 -4.69 11.00 15.48
C VAL A 202 -4.38 9.69 14.74
N ALA A 203 -5.41 8.96 14.34
CA ALA A 203 -5.22 7.68 13.65
C ALA A 203 -4.59 7.84 12.26
N GLY A 204 -4.94 8.92 11.54
CA GLY A 204 -4.33 9.25 10.25
C GLY A 204 -2.83 9.53 10.37
N SER A 205 -2.42 10.27 11.40
CA SER A 205 -1.00 10.55 11.68
C SER A 205 -0.22 9.28 12.00
N ARG A 206 -0.80 8.39 12.80
CA ARG A 206 -0.19 7.09 13.13
C ARG A 206 -0.01 6.23 11.87
N ALA A 207 -1.06 6.12 11.05
CA ALA A 207 -1.02 5.35 9.80
C ALA A 207 0.06 5.88 8.82
N LEU A 208 0.18 7.21 8.70
CA LEU A 208 1.21 7.85 7.90
C LEU A 208 2.62 7.51 8.40
N ARG A 209 2.90 7.69 9.69
CA ARG A 209 4.20 7.37 10.28
C ARG A 209 4.56 5.89 10.15
N SER A 210 3.60 5.00 10.42
CA SER A 210 3.80 3.56 10.27
C SER A 210 4.22 3.21 8.85
N ARG A 211 3.53 3.78 7.85
CA ARG A 211 3.84 3.51 6.45
C ARG A 211 5.20 4.07 6.02
N PHE A 212 5.58 5.23 6.51
CA PHE A 212 6.90 5.79 6.24
C PHE A 212 8.02 4.97 6.89
N ARG A 213 7.84 4.52 8.14
CA ARG A 213 8.80 3.63 8.80
C ARG A 213 8.91 2.28 8.09
N GLU A 214 7.80 1.71 7.63
CA GLU A 214 7.80 0.49 6.83
C GLU A 214 8.59 0.66 5.53
N ALA A 215 8.47 1.79 4.85
CA ALA A 215 9.25 2.08 3.65
C ALA A 215 10.76 2.12 3.94
N VAL A 216 11.17 2.70 5.08
CA VAL A 216 12.56 2.70 5.54
C VAL A 216 13.02 1.30 5.93
N SER A 217 12.24 0.58 6.76
CA SER A 217 12.61 -0.75 7.28
C SER A 217 12.78 -1.78 6.16
N THR A 218 12.02 -1.67 5.09
CA THR A 218 12.13 -2.56 3.91
C THR A 218 13.57 -2.63 3.37
N PHE A 219 14.30 -1.53 3.40
CA PHE A 219 15.68 -1.47 2.94
C PHE A 219 16.71 -1.65 4.06
N THR A 220 16.44 -1.14 5.26
CA THR A 220 17.39 -1.29 6.37
C THR A 220 17.50 -2.74 6.84
N GLU A 221 16.43 -3.53 6.73
CA GLU A 221 16.42 -4.97 7.01
C GLU A 221 17.38 -5.77 6.11
N ILE A 222 17.69 -5.26 4.92
CA ILE A 222 18.69 -5.85 4.03
C ILE A 222 20.06 -5.16 4.10
N GLY A 223 20.28 -4.30 5.10
CA GLY A 223 21.57 -3.68 5.40
C GLY A 223 21.87 -2.38 4.64
N ILE A 224 20.88 -1.74 4.01
CA ILE A 224 21.07 -0.43 3.38
C ILE A 224 20.91 0.67 4.44
N PRO A 225 21.89 1.59 4.60
CA PRO A 225 21.82 2.60 5.64
C PRO A 225 20.76 3.67 5.34
N GLU A 226 20.08 4.15 6.36
CA GLU A 226 18.98 5.12 6.28
C GLU A 226 19.34 6.41 5.51
N LYS A 227 20.59 6.88 5.66
CA LYS A 227 21.10 8.06 4.92
C LYS A 227 21.12 7.90 3.39
N LYS A 228 21.03 6.67 2.90
CA LYS A 228 20.89 6.32 1.47
C LYS A 228 19.43 6.24 1.00
N LEU A 229 18.49 6.41 1.92
CA LEU A 229 17.07 6.27 1.64
C LEU A 229 16.38 7.61 1.58
N GLY A 230 15.36 7.68 0.75
CA GLY A 230 14.45 8.82 0.69
C GLY A 230 13.00 8.37 0.54
N ILE A 231 12.09 9.26 0.90
CA ILE A 231 10.66 9.05 0.73
C ILE A 231 10.09 10.21 -0.08
N MET A 232 9.37 9.87 -1.16
CA MET A 232 8.64 10.84 -1.99
C MET A 232 7.15 10.77 -1.68
N LEU A 233 6.56 11.92 -1.38
CA LEU A 233 5.12 12.09 -1.18
C LEU A 233 4.47 12.67 -2.44
N GLY A 234 3.23 12.22 -2.73
CA GLY A 234 2.46 12.68 -3.89
C GLY A 234 1.32 13.62 -3.51
N PHE A 235 1.25 14.76 -4.19
CA PHE A 235 0.22 15.79 -4.01
C PHE A 235 -0.56 16.07 -5.29
N GLN A 236 -0.80 15.03 -6.08
CA GLN A 236 -1.60 15.12 -7.31
C GLN A 236 -3.07 15.39 -7.01
N ALA A 237 -3.80 15.91 -7.99
CA ALA A 237 -5.24 16.07 -7.92
C ALA A 237 -5.98 14.75 -7.62
N SER A 238 -5.47 13.61 -8.12
CA SER A 238 -5.98 12.28 -7.79
C SER A 238 -5.83 11.93 -6.31
N ASN A 239 -4.76 12.38 -5.64
CA ASN A 239 -4.58 12.19 -4.19
C ASN A 239 -5.57 13.05 -3.39
N ARG A 240 -5.89 14.24 -3.88
CA ARG A 240 -6.92 15.10 -3.29
C ARG A 240 -8.32 14.49 -3.43
N GLY A 241 -8.66 14.01 -4.63
CA GLY A 241 -10.00 13.55 -4.96
C GLY A 241 -11.06 14.65 -4.76
N SER A 242 -12.19 14.31 -4.15
CA SER A 242 -13.32 15.23 -3.91
C SER A 242 -13.21 16.03 -2.60
N MET A 243 -12.05 16.08 -1.94
CA MET A 243 -11.91 16.84 -0.70
C MET A 243 -11.96 18.35 -0.95
N GLY A 244 -12.69 19.07 -0.10
CA GLY A 244 -12.67 20.54 -0.07
C GLY A 244 -11.31 21.09 0.38
N PRO A 245 -11.05 22.41 0.22
CA PRO A 245 -9.76 23.04 0.50
C PRO A 245 -9.24 22.77 1.91
N VAL A 246 -10.07 22.98 2.93
CA VAL A 246 -9.66 22.80 4.34
C VAL A 246 -9.23 21.38 4.64
N ALA A 247 -9.98 20.37 4.18
CA ALA A 247 -9.63 18.97 4.37
C ALA A 247 -8.34 18.60 3.61
N TRP A 248 -8.14 19.18 2.41
CA TRP A 248 -6.94 19.00 1.62
C TRP A 248 -5.71 19.59 2.30
N PHE A 249 -5.77 20.83 2.77
CA PHE A 249 -4.66 21.47 3.50
C PHE A 249 -4.31 20.72 4.77
N HIS A 250 -5.32 20.25 5.49
CA HIS A 250 -5.12 19.42 6.67
C HIS A 250 -4.42 18.10 6.33
N HIS A 251 -4.81 17.44 5.25
CA HIS A 251 -4.15 16.23 4.77
C HIS A 251 -2.69 16.47 4.40
N VAL A 252 -2.37 17.56 3.69
CA VAL A 252 -0.99 17.93 3.36
C VAL A 252 -0.18 18.22 4.63
N LYS A 253 -0.76 18.95 5.58
CA LYS A 253 -0.14 19.25 6.90
C LYS A 253 0.19 17.96 7.67
N LEU A 254 -0.75 17.02 7.74
CA LEU A 254 -0.55 15.75 8.42
C LEU A 254 0.57 14.92 7.79
N GLN A 255 0.63 14.83 6.47
CA GLN A 255 1.72 14.13 5.77
C GLN A 255 3.08 14.80 6.06
N ALA A 256 3.15 16.11 5.95
CA ALA A 256 4.37 16.87 6.18
C ALA A 256 4.90 16.71 7.61
N LEU A 257 4.02 16.78 8.62
CA LEU A 257 4.38 16.58 10.02
C LEU A 257 4.82 15.14 10.30
N ALA A 258 4.10 14.16 9.76
CA ALA A 258 4.40 12.75 9.95
C ALA A 258 5.78 12.39 9.36
N ILE A 259 6.07 12.82 8.12
CA ILE A 259 7.37 12.54 7.51
C ILE A 259 8.50 13.31 8.17
N LYS A 260 8.25 14.55 8.62
CA LYS A 260 9.24 15.35 9.38
C LYS A 260 9.66 14.66 10.68
N GLN A 261 8.70 14.01 11.36
CA GLN A 261 8.99 13.21 12.55
C GLN A 261 9.81 11.96 12.19
N VAL A 262 9.35 11.16 11.22
CA VAL A 262 10.04 9.92 10.83
C VAL A 262 11.44 10.20 10.31
N ALA A 263 11.63 11.24 9.51
CA ALA A 263 12.94 11.63 8.99
C ALA A 263 13.95 11.97 10.11
N ARG A 264 13.48 12.57 11.22
CA ARG A 264 14.33 12.83 12.39
C ARG A 264 14.66 11.56 13.17
N GLU A 265 13.71 10.65 13.30
CA GLU A 265 13.88 9.40 14.03
C GLU A 265 14.81 8.42 13.32
N THR A 266 14.76 8.38 11.99
CA THR A 266 15.46 7.39 11.15
C THR A 266 16.67 7.97 10.42
N GLN A 267 17.04 9.23 10.64
CA GLN A 267 18.13 9.91 9.92
C GLN A 267 18.04 9.76 8.39
N LEU A 268 16.81 9.81 7.86
CA LEU A 268 16.51 9.64 6.45
C LEU A 268 17.32 10.62 5.58
N GLY A 269 17.92 10.15 4.48
CA GLY A 269 18.78 10.97 3.62
C GLY A 269 18.00 12.06 2.88
N SER A 270 16.75 11.78 2.45
CA SER A 270 15.94 12.81 1.78
C SER A 270 14.44 12.60 1.92
N VAL A 271 13.72 13.73 1.83
CA VAL A 271 12.25 13.79 1.76
C VAL A 271 11.86 14.58 0.52
N TRP A 272 10.95 14.04 -0.26
CA TRP A 272 10.55 14.61 -1.54
C TRP A 272 9.08 14.97 -1.58
N SER A 273 8.75 16.01 -2.32
CA SER A 273 7.38 16.32 -2.71
C SER A 273 7.20 16.33 -4.24
N TRP A 274 6.13 15.72 -4.72
CA TRP A 274 5.80 15.63 -6.13
C TRP A 274 4.30 15.83 -6.38
N GLY A 275 3.94 16.08 -7.65
CA GLY A 275 2.53 16.19 -8.04
C GLY A 275 1.96 17.61 -7.97
N TRP A 276 2.82 18.62 -7.86
CA TRP A 276 2.41 20.02 -7.86
C TRP A 276 2.01 20.53 -9.25
N GLN A 277 2.43 19.86 -10.33
CA GLN A 277 2.12 20.25 -11.70
C GLN A 277 0.62 20.12 -12.01
N ALA A 278 0.13 21.01 -12.86
CA ALA A 278 -1.18 20.88 -13.48
C ALA A 278 -1.07 19.88 -14.65
N ARG A 279 -1.49 18.65 -14.47
CA ARG A 279 -1.45 17.64 -15.54
C ARG A 279 -2.52 17.80 -16.59
N ASN A 280 -3.63 18.49 -16.25
CA ASN A 280 -4.73 18.69 -17.17
C ASN A 280 -5.50 19.95 -16.76
N THR A 281 -5.70 20.87 -17.69
CA THR A 281 -6.50 22.09 -17.48
C THR A 281 -7.97 21.80 -17.12
N ALA A 282 -8.49 20.61 -17.50
CA ALA A 282 -9.82 20.16 -17.10
C ALA A 282 -9.93 19.75 -15.62
N GLN A 283 -8.80 19.54 -14.94
CA GLN A 283 -8.73 19.25 -13.50
C GLN A 283 -7.94 20.35 -12.78
N ALA A 284 -8.33 21.60 -13.00
CA ALA A 284 -7.76 22.71 -12.26
C ALA A 284 -7.95 22.47 -10.75
N ASP A 285 -6.84 22.42 -10.02
CA ASP A 285 -6.82 22.39 -8.57
C ASP A 285 -6.41 23.79 -8.08
N PRO A 286 -7.36 24.72 -7.88
CA PRO A 286 -7.05 26.11 -7.52
C PRO A 286 -6.37 26.22 -6.16
N ASP A 287 -6.52 25.21 -5.32
CA ASP A 287 -5.99 25.22 -3.97
C ASP A 287 -4.59 24.60 -3.89
N LYS A 288 -4.04 24.12 -4.99
CA LYS A 288 -2.75 23.41 -5.01
C LYS A 288 -1.59 24.31 -4.60
N GLU A 289 -1.59 25.58 -5.00
CA GLU A 289 -0.60 26.56 -4.56
C GLU A 289 -0.63 26.76 -3.04
N ALA A 290 -1.84 26.90 -2.48
CA ALA A 290 -2.01 27.01 -1.03
C ALA A 290 -1.58 25.73 -0.30
N ALA A 291 -1.86 24.55 -0.87
CA ALA A 291 -1.40 23.27 -0.35
C ALA A 291 0.14 23.18 -0.36
N ALA A 292 0.80 23.61 -1.43
CA ALA A 292 2.26 23.68 -1.50
C ALA A 292 2.83 24.64 -0.44
N CYS A 293 2.13 25.75 -0.18
CA CYS A 293 2.47 26.67 0.88
C CYS A 293 2.39 26.01 2.26
N VAL A 294 1.36 25.20 2.53
CA VAL A 294 1.24 24.39 3.78
C VAL A 294 2.43 23.43 3.91
N TRP A 295 2.79 22.75 2.86
CA TRP A 295 3.95 21.84 2.82
C TRP A 295 5.25 22.56 3.21
N LEU A 296 5.53 23.69 2.55
CA LEU A 296 6.72 24.51 2.80
C LEU A 296 6.75 25.05 4.25
N TRP A 297 5.60 25.56 4.74
CA TRP A 297 5.46 26.10 6.08
C TRP A 297 5.74 25.06 7.18
N VAL A 298 5.24 23.85 7.03
CA VAL A 298 5.50 22.76 8.00
C VAL A 298 6.99 22.44 8.09
N ARG A 299 7.69 22.50 6.97
CA ARG A 299 9.14 22.31 6.92
C ARG A 299 9.88 23.43 7.65
N ASP A 300 9.61 24.66 7.27
CA ASP A 300 10.11 25.89 7.88
C ASP A 300 9.08 27.01 7.70
N PRO A 301 8.54 27.61 8.79
CA PRO A 301 7.56 28.68 8.71
C PRO A 301 8.01 29.91 7.89
N LYS A 302 9.34 30.12 7.74
CA LYS A 302 9.88 31.20 6.92
C LYS A 302 9.70 30.99 5.42
N LEU A 303 9.39 29.77 4.98
CA LEU A 303 9.23 29.45 3.57
C LEU A 303 7.86 29.84 3.02
N CYS A 304 6.83 29.94 3.84
CA CYS A 304 5.51 30.38 3.41
C CYS A 304 4.62 30.80 4.59
N ASP A 305 3.82 31.84 4.39
CA ASP A 305 2.86 32.35 5.39
C ASP A 305 1.44 31.79 5.19
N GLY A 306 1.31 30.63 4.61
CA GLY A 306 0.05 30.13 4.09
C GLY A 306 -1.03 29.79 5.12
N PRO A 307 -2.18 29.29 4.64
CA PRO A 307 -3.32 28.88 5.47
C PRO A 307 -3.02 27.66 6.36
N ALA A 308 -1.76 27.41 6.62
CA ALA A 308 -1.24 26.28 7.38
C ALA A 308 -1.70 26.24 8.83
N ALA A 309 -2.10 27.40 9.38
CA ALA A 309 -2.69 27.49 10.71
C ALA A 309 -4.13 26.94 10.78
N ALA A 310 -4.80 26.75 9.64
CA ALA A 310 -6.16 26.20 9.61
C ALA A 310 -6.15 24.69 9.87
N GLY A 311 -6.94 24.27 10.82
CA GLY A 311 -7.17 22.87 11.16
C GLY A 311 -6.53 22.42 12.47
N PRO A 312 -6.99 21.29 13.03
CA PRO A 312 -6.46 20.77 14.29
C PRO A 312 -4.98 20.43 14.15
N ASP A 313 -4.25 20.69 15.23
CA ASP A 313 -2.86 20.29 15.28
C ASP A 313 -2.72 18.77 15.24
N PHE A 314 -1.62 18.37 14.66
CA PHE A 314 -1.15 17.01 14.70
C PHE A 314 -0.84 16.64 16.17
N ASP A 315 -1.21 15.43 16.60
CA ASP A 315 -0.75 14.91 17.88
C ASP A 315 0.76 14.65 17.83
N SER A 316 1.54 15.71 18.09
CA SER A 316 2.99 15.64 18.15
C SER A 316 3.51 14.93 19.40
N THR A 317 2.61 14.65 20.37
CA THR A 317 2.95 14.05 21.66
C THR A 317 2.89 12.53 21.62
N PHE A 318 2.50 11.93 20.48
CA PHE A 318 2.50 10.48 20.34
C PHE A 318 3.93 9.92 20.37
N THR A 319 4.41 9.73 21.56
CA THR A 319 5.47 8.78 21.85
C THR A 319 4.83 7.38 21.82
N PRO A 320 5.42 6.38 21.14
CA PRO A 320 5.02 5.00 21.31
C PRO A 320 5.00 4.73 22.80
N SER A 321 3.81 4.65 23.40
CA SER A 321 3.75 4.34 24.83
C SER A 321 4.48 3.02 25.01
N GLN A 322 5.37 2.95 26.00
CA GLN A 322 5.99 1.72 26.44
C GLN A 322 4.89 0.84 27.07
N ILE A 323 4.04 0.26 26.21
CA ILE A 323 2.93 -0.54 26.64
C ILE A 323 3.47 -1.90 26.97
N SER A 324 3.33 -2.29 28.21
CA SER A 324 3.59 -3.65 28.66
C SER A 324 2.53 -4.57 28.05
N LEU A 325 2.80 -5.09 26.85
CA LEU A 325 2.02 -6.15 26.26
C LEU A 325 2.62 -7.51 26.65
N SER A 326 1.77 -8.51 26.87
CA SER A 326 2.18 -9.88 27.15
C SER A 326 3.14 -10.40 26.07
N ARG A 327 4.03 -11.32 26.44
CA ARG A 327 5.00 -11.91 25.51
C ARG A 327 4.28 -12.51 24.30
N GLY A 328 4.72 -12.16 23.10
CA GLY A 328 4.12 -12.64 21.83
C GLY A 328 2.93 -11.82 21.33
N VAL A 329 2.39 -10.90 22.12
CA VAL A 329 1.36 -9.94 21.67
C VAL A 329 2.04 -8.76 21.00
N ARG A 330 1.60 -8.44 19.78
CA ARG A 330 2.08 -7.28 19.01
C ARG A 330 1.20 -6.07 19.26
N CYS A 331 -0.11 -6.25 19.22
CA CYS A 331 -1.09 -5.21 19.50
C CYS A 331 -2.24 -5.75 20.35
N ALA A 332 -2.96 -4.84 21.02
CA ALA A 332 -4.20 -5.15 21.74
C ALA A 332 -5.26 -4.04 21.54
N ILE A 333 -6.51 -4.45 21.51
CA ILE A 333 -7.69 -3.57 21.48
C ILE A 333 -8.59 -4.01 22.62
N GLY A 334 -8.58 -3.26 23.73
CA GLY A 334 -9.22 -3.73 24.95
C GLY A 334 -8.61 -5.07 25.42
N ASP A 335 -9.44 -6.10 25.57
CA ASP A 335 -9.07 -7.46 25.95
C ASP A 335 -8.62 -8.34 24.77
N ARG A 336 -8.72 -7.86 23.55
CA ARG A 336 -8.39 -8.61 22.33
C ARG A 336 -6.95 -8.39 21.90
N SER A 337 -6.24 -9.50 21.65
CA SER A 337 -4.81 -9.46 21.28
C SER A 337 -4.59 -9.82 19.83
N ILE A 338 -3.68 -9.10 19.18
CA ILE A 338 -3.09 -9.45 17.89
C ILE A 338 -1.70 -10.02 18.17
N THR A 339 -1.52 -11.31 17.92
CA THR A 339 -0.25 -11.99 18.24
C THR A 339 0.68 -12.03 17.04
N GLY A 340 1.99 -12.05 17.31
CA GLY A 340 3.01 -12.21 16.26
C GLY A 340 2.86 -13.52 15.48
N SER A 341 2.52 -14.62 16.16
CA SER A 341 2.26 -15.90 15.49
C SER A 341 1.03 -15.88 14.59
N GLY A 342 -0.05 -15.20 15.01
CA GLY A 342 -1.25 -14.99 14.19
C GLY A 342 -0.94 -14.16 12.95
N LEU A 343 -0.18 -13.08 13.09
CA LEU A 343 0.27 -12.26 11.96
C LEU A 343 1.13 -13.06 10.98
N THR A 344 2.10 -13.84 11.48
CA THR A 344 2.92 -14.70 10.61
C THR A 344 2.08 -15.70 9.82
N GLN A 345 1.05 -16.30 10.44
CA GLN A 345 0.14 -17.20 9.73
C GLN A 345 -0.68 -16.47 8.66
N LEU A 346 -1.22 -15.30 8.98
CA LEU A 346 -1.96 -14.48 8.01
C LEU A 346 -1.08 -14.03 6.86
N THR A 347 0.15 -13.58 7.14
CA THR A 347 1.11 -13.17 6.09
C THR A 347 1.44 -14.34 5.14
N ARG A 348 1.56 -15.57 5.64
CA ARG A 348 1.77 -16.75 4.78
C ARG A 348 0.62 -16.99 3.79
N VAL A 349 -0.61 -16.69 4.19
CA VAL A 349 -1.81 -16.87 3.36
C VAL A 349 -2.02 -15.69 2.42
N THR A 350 -1.87 -14.47 2.92
CA THR A 350 -2.13 -13.24 2.14
C THR A 350 -0.96 -12.85 1.24
N GLY A 351 0.26 -13.29 1.56
CA GLY A 351 1.48 -12.86 0.89
C GLY A 351 1.91 -11.43 1.23
N ASP A 352 1.12 -10.68 2.01
CA ASP A 352 1.38 -9.28 2.35
C ASP A 352 1.19 -9.03 3.85
N PRO A 353 2.23 -8.52 4.56
CA PRO A 353 2.15 -8.22 5.98
C PRO A 353 1.13 -7.12 6.34
N GLY A 354 0.94 -6.14 5.46
CA GLY A 354 -0.04 -5.06 5.67
C GLY A 354 -1.48 -5.58 5.60
N ILE A 355 -1.78 -6.41 4.60
CA ILE A 355 -3.08 -7.09 4.49
C ILE A 355 -3.28 -8.02 5.69
N ALA A 356 -2.25 -8.76 6.10
CA ALA A 356 -2.30 -9.65 7.25
C ALA A 356 -2.60 -8.90 8.56
N PHE A 357 -1.94 -7.78 8.78
CA PHE A 357 -2.19 -6.95 9.96
C PHE A 357 -3.61 -6.37 9.92
N SER A 358 -4.02 -5.82 8.79
CA SER A 358 -5.34 -5.25 8.60
C SER A 358 -6.46 -6.29 8.86
N ALA A 359 -6.26 -7.53 8.39
CA ALA A 359 -7.17 -8.64 8.65
C ALA A 359 -7.22 -9.02 10.15
N ALA A 360 -6.06 -9.11 10.80
CA ALA A 360 -5.99 -9.39 12.24
C ALA A 360 -6.66 -8.30 13.07
N TYR A 361 -6.45 -7.05 12.69
CA TYR A 361 -7.06 -5.89 13.32
C TYR A 361 -8.59 -5.90 13.18
N ALA A 362 -9.09 -6.04 11.95
CA ALA A 362 -10.52 -6.10 11.69
C ALA A 362 -11.20 -7.26 12.43
N ARG A 363 -10.53 -8.42 12.49
CA ARG A 363 -10.97 -9.57 13.30
C ARG A 363 -11.09 -9.22 14.78
N ALA A 364 -10.08 -8.57 15.35
CA ALA A 364 -10.09 -8.19 16.76
C ALA A 364 -11.24 -7.22 17.08
N VAL A 365 -11.48 -6.24 16.21
CA VAL A 365 -12.62 -5.31 16.33
C VAL A 365 -13.94 -6.06 16.23
N LEU A 366 -14.13 -6.90 15.21
CA LEU A 366 -15.36 -7.64 14.98
C LEU A 366 -15.67 -8.63 16.12
N ALA A 367 -14.64 -9.29 16.66
CA ALA A 367 -14.75 -10.20 17.79
C ALA A 367 -15.21 -9.49 19.08
N GLY A 368 -14.88 -8.21 19.24
CA GLY A 368 -15.38 -7.38 20.33
C GLY A 368 -16.84 -6.95 20.18
N LEU A 369 -17.42 -7.05 18.99
CA LEU A 369 -18.80 -6.61 18.71
C LEU A 369 -19.80 -7.78 18.68
N VAL A 370 -19.36 -8.98 18.31
CA VAL A 370 -20.23 -10.15 18.14
C VAL A 370 -19.52 -11.40 18.61
N GLU A 371 -20.11 -12.06 19.58
CA GLU A 371 -19.62 -13.37 20.04
C GLU A 371 -20.12 -14.51 19.15
N VAL A 372 -19.29 -15.50 18.97
CA VAL A 372 -19.59 -16.75 18.26
C VAL A 372 -19.02 -17.92 19.06
N ASP A 373 -19.87 -18.88 19.38
CA ASP A 373 -19.48 -20.04 20.17
C ASP A 373 -18.58 -20.97 19.37
N ARG A 374 -17.62 -21.59 20.07
CA ARG A 374 -16.75 -22.61 19.49
C ARG A 374 -17.53 -23.77 18.85
N ALA A 375 -18.69 -24.13 19.44
CA ALA A 375 -19.56 -25.17 18.92
C ALA A 375 -20.10 -24.83 17.52
N ASP A 376 -20.48 -23.58 17.27
CA ASP A 376 -20.95 -23.08 15.98
C ASP A 376 -19.85 -23.11 14.92
N VAL A 377 -18.64 -22.68 15.30
CA VAL A 377 -17.47 -22.72 14.41
C VAL A 377 -17.15 -24.15 13.98
N LEU A 378 -17.13 -25.10 14.94
CA LEU A 378 -16.88 -26.51 14.66
C LEU A 378 -18.00 -27.14 13.83
N ALA A 379 -19.23 -26.64 14.00
CA ALA A 379 -20.37 -27.08 13.18
C ALA A 379 -20.23 -26.60 11.75
N ALA A 380 -19.87 -25.32 11.54
CA ALA A 380 -19.62 -24.74 10.23
C ALA A 380 -18.43 -25.42 9.53
N GLU A 381 -17.32 -25.69 10.26
CA GLU A 381 -16.18 -26.43 9.73
C GLU A 381 -16.59 -27.82 9.24
N ARG A 382 -17.39 -28.58 10.03
CA ARG A 382 -17.91 -29.88 9.60
C ARG A 382 -18.80 -29.78 8.37
N ALA A 383 -19.60 -28.72 8.28
CA ALA A 383 -20.43 -28.48 7.10
C ALA A 383 -19.58 -28.24 5.85
N ILE A 384 -18.51 -27.45 5.95
CA ILE A 384 -17.53 -27.23 4.87
C ILE A 384 -16.88 -28.57 4.46
N ILE A 385 -16.42 -29.37 5.42
CA ILE A 385 -15.78 -30.67 5.14
C ILE A 385 -16.77 -31.61 4.44
N SER A 386 -18.01 -31.65 4.91
CA SER A 386 -19.05 -32.50 4.30
C SER A 386 -19.36 -32.08 2.88
N SER A 387 -19.55 -30.78 2.62
CA SER A 387 -20.00 -30.27 1.34
C SER A 387 -18.91 -30.20 0.29
N ARG A 388 -17.79 -29.56 0.62
CA ARG A 388 -16.73 -29.28 -0.34
C ARG A 388 -15.72 -30.41 -0.48
N PHE A 389 -15.56 -31.24 0.56
CA PHE A 389 -14.58 -32.33 0.60
C PHE A 389 -15.22 -33.72 0.72
N ARG A 390 -16.52 -33.84 0.44
CA ARG A 390 -17.28 -35.10 0.50
C ARG A 390 -17.06 -35.86 1.81
N GLY A 391 -16.94 -35.14 2.93
CA GLY A 391 -16.66 -35.67 4.26
C GLY A 391 -15.18 -36.00 4.56
N SER A 392 -14.29 -35.88 3.57
CA SER A 392 -12.89 -36.25 3.72
C SER A 392 -12.09 -35.17 4.47
N ARG A 393 -11.80 -35.43 5.77
CA ARG A 393 -10.91 -34.56 6.57
C ARG A 393 -9.47 -34.53 6.03
N ALA A 394 -9.02 -35.59 5.38
CA ALA A 394 -7.69 -35.62 4.75
C ALA A 394 -7.62 -34.69 3.53
N ALA A 395 -8.65 -34.68 2.68
CA ALA A 395 -8.74 -33.76 1.57
C ALA A 395 -8.80 -32.29 2.05
N TYR A 396 -9.59 -32.00 3.08
CA TYR A 396 -9.64 -30.69 3.71
C TYR A 396 -8.26 -30.23 4.22
N ARG A 397 -7.54 -31.09 4.98
CA ARG A 397 -6.19 -30.74 5.47
C ARG A 397 -5.20 -30.51 4.32
N ARG A 398 -5.25 -31.30 3.24
CA ARG A 398 -4.41 -31.05 2.06
C ARG A 398 -4.73 -29.72 1.37
N ALA A 399 -6.01 -29.33 1.30
CA ALA A 399 -6.40 -28.04 0.75
C ALA A 399 -5.90 -26.89 1.60
N LEU A 400 -6.01 -26.96 2.93
CA LEU A 400 -5.44 -25.96 3.83
C LEU A 400 -3.92 -25.85 3.67
N ALA A 401 -3.21 -26.98 3.56
CA ALA A 401 -1.76 -26.99 3.38
C ALA A 401 -1.34 -26.34 2.05
N ARG A 402 -2.07 -26.60 0.94
CA ARG A 402 -1.84 -25.91 -0.34
C ARG A 402 -2.05 -24.39 -0.22
N GLY A 403 -3.08 -23.96 0.50
CA GLY A 403 -3.35 -22.56 0.82
C GLY A 403 -2.45 -21.97 1.91
N ARG A 404 -1.43 -22.72 2.40
CA ARG A 404 -0.54 -22.30 3.49
C ARG A 404 -1.27 -21.94 4.79
N ALA A 405 -2.50 -22.41 4.96
CA ALA A 405 -3.35 -22.13 6.10
C ALA A 405 -3.29 -23.27 7.15
N THR A 406 -3.37 -22.90 8.43
CA THR A 406 -3.57 -23.87 9.51
C THR A 406 -5.06 -24.09 9.76
N GLN A 407 -5.41 -25.22 10.37
CA GLN A 407 -6.79 -25.48 10.78
C GLN A 407 -7.27 -24.47 11.84
N ALA A 408 -6.38 -23.96 12.68
CA ALA A 408 -6.69 -22.90 13.63
C ALA A 408 -7.10 -21.61 12.90
N LEU A 409 -6.31 -21.17 11.93
CA LEU A 409 -6.63 -19.99 11.11
C LEU A 409 -7.96 -20.18 10.33
N ALA A 410 -8.18 -21.37 9.77
CA ALA A 410 -9.45 -21.65 9.07
C ALA A 410 -10.67 -21.50 10.00
N ARG A 411 -10.56 -21.96 11.26
CA ARG A 411 -11.63 -21.80 12.26
C ARG A 411 -11.84 -20.33 12.63
N GLU A 412 -10.77 -19.55 12.73
CA GLU A 412 -10.88 -18.11 12.97
C GLU A 412 -11.60 -17.40 11.83
N VAL A 413 -11.28 -17.73 10.58
CA VAL A 413 -11.97 -17.19 9.40
C VAL A 413 -13.46 -17.58 9.38
N ILE A 414 -13.78 -18.83 9.71
CA ILE A 414 -15.17 -19.29 9.85
C ILE A 414 -15.90 -18.50 10.95
N ALA A 415 -15.23 -18.25 12.07
CA ALA A 415 -15.81 -17.42 13.14
C ALA A 415 -16.09 -15.99 12.68
N ASP A 416 -15.21 -15.39 11.89
CA ASP A 416 -15.38 -14.04 11.34
C ASP A 416 -16.58 -13.99 10.37
N GLU A 417 -16.73 -15.00 9.52
CA GLU A 417 -17.89 -15.11 8.63
C GLU A 417 -19.20 -15.23 9.41
N LEU A 418 -19.23 -16.07 10.44
CA LEU A 418 -20.40 -16.21 11.31
C LEU A 418 -20.75 -14.90 12.04
N ARG A 419 -19.74 -14.13 12.48
CA ARG A 419 -19.92 -12.80 13.08
C ARG A 419 -20.53 -11.81 12.09
N GLN A 420 -20.01 -11.78 10.87
CA GLN A 420 -20.55 -10.94 9.80
C GLN A 420 -22.00 -11.27 9.49
N GLN A 421 -22.33 -12.55 9.34
CA GLN A 421 -23.68 -13.00 9.07
C GLN A 421 -24.63 -12.62 10.22
N ARG A 422 -24.24 -12.84 11.49
CA ARG A 422 -25.04 -12.45 12.66
C ARG A 422 -25.28 -10.95 12.72
N MET A 423 -24.25 -10.16 12.44
CA MET A 423 -24.38 -8.70 12.40
C MET A 423 -25.23 -8.26 11.20
N GLY A 424 -25.01 -8.84 10.01
CA GLY A 424 -25.77 -8.54 8.80
C GLY A 424 -27.27 -8.74 8.98
N ARG A 425 -27.68 -9.76 9.73
CA ARG A 425 -29.09 -10.04 10.02
C ARG A 425 -29.79 -8.95 10.84
N ARG A 426 -29.02 -8.10 11.55
CA ARG A 426 -29.57 -6.95 12.32
C ARG A 426 -29.92 -5.77 11.41
N PHE A 427 -29.42 -5.74 10.16
CA PHE A 427 -29.69 -4.63 9.25
C PHE A 427 -30.99 -4.83 8.48
N ARG A 428 -31.79 -3.77 8.43
CA ARG A 428 -32.96 -3.72 7.55
C ARG A 428 -32.52 -3.49 6.11
N VAL A 429 -33.02 -4.28 5.20
CA VAL A 429 -32.76 -4.17 3.76
C VAL A 429 -34.06 -3.82 3.01
N ARG A 430 -33.92 -3.04 1.96
CA ARG A 430 -35.06 -2.70 1.09
C ARG A 430 -35.37 -3.87 0.16
N ALA A 431 -36.63 -3.97 -0.24
CA ALA A 431 -37.01 -4.89 -1.29
C ALA A 431 -36.32 -4.50 -2.59
N PRO A 432 -35.66 -5.44 -3.32
CA PRO A 432 -35.07 -5.12 -4.61
C PRO A 432 -36.14 -4.78 -5.64
N THR A 433 -35.80 -3.87 -6.57
CA THR A 433 -36.71 -3.51 -7.67
C THR A 433 -36.82 -4.65 -8.69
N PRO A 434 -37.91 -4.69 -9.50
CA PRO A 434 -38.04 -5.68 -10.58
C PRO A 434 -36.85 -5.68 -11.56
N GLU A 435 -36.31 -4.51 -11.83
CA GLU A 435 -35.13 -4.34 -12.70
C GLU A 435 -33.87 -4.94 -12.08
N GLN A 436 -33.61 -4.68 -10.80
CA GLN A 436 -32.48 -5.29 -10.08
C GLN A 436 -32.60 -6.83 -10.06
N ILE A 437 -33.82 -7.33 -9.88
CA ILE A 437 -34.07 -8.77 -9.88
C ILE A 437 -33.74 -9.39 -11.25
N ARG A 438 -34.18 -8.75 -12.33
CA ARG A 438 -33.90 -9.21 -13.71
C ARG A 438 -32.42 -9.15 -14.02
N SER A 439 -31.77 -7.99 -13.81
CA SER A 439 -30.34 -7.79 -14.06
C SER A 439 -29.47 -8.79 -13.29
N TYR A 440 -29.76 -9.01 -12.00
CA TYR A 440 -29.03 -10.01 -11.22
C TYR A 440 -29.25 -11.43 -11.77
N TYR A 441 -30.47 -11.83 -12.07
CA TYR A 441 -30.77 -13.14 -12.64
C TYR A 441 -29.99 -13.38 -13.94
N GLU A 442 -29.96 -12.42 -14.83
CA GLU A 442 -29.21 -12.49 -16.11
C GLU A 442 -27.70 -12.58 -15.86
N SER A 443 -27.17 -11.82 -14.92
CA SER A 443 -25.73 -11.79 -14.60
C SER A 443 -25.21 -13.11 -14.02
N VAL A 444 -26.09 -13.92 -13.40
CA VAL A 444 -25.76 -15.19 -12.75
C VAL A 444 -26.41 -16.40 -13.41
N ALA A 445 -26.76 -16.30 -14.68
CA ALA A 445 -27.47 -17.36 -15.41
C ALA A 445 -26.76 -18.74 -15.42
N ASN A 446 -25.43 -18.73 -15.31
CA ASN A 446 -24.59 -19.93 -15.35
C ASN A 446 -24.34 -20.58 -13.98
N ILE A 447 -24.78 -19.99 -12.86
CA ILE A 447 -24.59 -20.63 -11.55
C ILE A 447 -25.48 -21.87 -11.42
N PRO A 448 -25.04 -22.88 -10.62
CA PRO A 448 -25.87 -24.07 -10.39
C PRO A 448 -27.15 -23.71 -9.67
N ALA A 449 -28.26 -24.28 -10.14
CA ALA A 449 -29.57 -24.15 -9.55
C ALA A 449 -30.27 -25.51 -9.52
N ARG A 450 -31.19 -25.71 -8.55
CA ARG A 450 -31.88 -26.95 -8.35
C ARG A 450 -33.19 -26.76 -7.57
N MET A 451 -34.28 -27.36 -8.01
CA MET A 451 -35.51 -27.40 -7.22
C MET A 451 -35.37 -28.32 -6.01
N VAL A 452 -35.71 -27.83 -4.83
CA VAL A 452 -35.56 -28.59 -3.59
C VAL A 452 -36.75 -28.40 -2.67
N GLN A 453 -37.00 -29.40 -1.84
CA GLN A 453 -37.86 -29.33 -0.67
C GLN A 453 -37.01 -29.40 0.60
N VAL A 454 -37.34 -28.58 1.60
CA VAL A 454 -36.56 -28.46 2.85
C VAL A 454 -37.45 -28.45 4.09
N LYS A 455 -36.91 -28.97 5.20
CA LYS A 455 -37.52 -28.92 6.53
C LYS A 455 -36.41 -28.63 7.56
N PRO A 456 -36.50 -27.56 8.39
CA PRO A 456 -37.50 -26.49 8.42
C PRO A 456 -37.44 -25.55 7.18
N ARG A 457 -38.17 -24.42 7.21
CA ARG A 457 -38.06 -23.36 6.18
C ARG A 457 -36.65 -22.85 6.09
N ALA A 458 -36.19 -22.56 4.88
CA ALA A 458 -34.83 -22.08 4.66
C ALA A 458 -34.81 -20.62 4.17
N TRP A 459 -33.97 -19.81 4.78
CA TRP A 459 -33.80 -18.40 4.40
C TRP A 459 -33.25 -18.24 2.97
N TRP A 460 -32.38 -19.17 2.54
CA TRP A 460 -31.83 -19.20 1.17
C TRP A 460 -32.87 -19.65 0.10
N LEU A 461 -34.05 -20.04 0.51
CA LEU A 461 -35.24 -20.20 -0.35
C LEU A 461 -36.26 -19.07 -0.13
N GLY A 462 -35.87 -17.96 0.53
CA GLY A 462 -36.78 -16.87 0.89
C GLY A 462 -37.82 -17.27 1.93
N GLU A 463 -37.41 -18.00 2.99
CA GLU A 463 -38.24 -18.50 4.08
C GLU A 463 -39.34 -19.51 3.63
N ARG A 464 -39.07 -20.24 2.56
CA ARG A 464 -39.98 -21.27 2.01
C ARG A 464 -39.52 -22.68 2.38
N ARG A 465 -40.42 -23.63 2.24
CA ARG A 465 -40.13 -25.07 2.38
C ARG A 465 -39.82 -25.75 1.04
N GLU A 466 -40.11 -25.07 -0.05
CA GLU A 466 -39.90 -25.56 -1.41
C GLU A 466 -39.55 -24.39 -2.33
N GLY A 467 -38.67 -24.63 -3.30
CA GLY A 467 -38.28 -23.65 -4.27
C GLY A 467 -36.92 -23.92 -4.91
N LEU A 468 -36.49 -23.02 -5.76
CA LEU A 468 -35.23 -23.09 -6.47
C LEU A 468 -34.09 -22.65 -5.54
N ALA A 469 -33.19 -23.57 -5.24
CA ALA A 469 -31.92 -23.28 -4.61
C ALA A 469 -30.93 -22.79 -5.67
N ILE A 470 -30.22 -21.69 -5.41
CA ILE A 470 -29.21 -21.11 -6.32
C ILE A 470 -27.83 -21.11 -5.68
N GLY A 471 -26.78 -21.38 -6.47
CA GLY A 471 -25.42 -21.60 -6.00
C GLY A 471 -24.76 -20.40 -5.33
N SER A 472 -25.23 -19.19 -5.59
CA SER A 472 -24.77 -17.98 -4.92
C SER A 472 -25.28 -17.81 -3.48
N LEU A 473 -26.27 -18.59 -3.05
CA LEU A 473 -26.95 -18.41 -1.76
C LEU A 473 -27.14 -19.70 -0.98
N ALA A 474 -27.56 -20.77 -1.63
CA ALA A 474 -27.87 -22.04 -0.99
C ALA A 474 -26.57 -22.76 -0.53
N PRO A 475 -26.64 -23.52 0.58
CA PRO A 475 -25.50 -24.31 1.02
C PRO A 475 -25.02 -25.27 -0.08
N PRO A 476 -23.72 -25.38 -0.35
CA PRO A 476 -23.19 -26.26 -1.43
C PRO A 476 -23.63 -27.72 -1.33
N GLN A 477 -23.90 -28.20 -0.10
CA GLN A 477 -24.42 -29.58 0.12
C GLN A 477 -25.72 -29.86 -0.63
N VAL A 478 -26.54 -28.83 -0.86
CA VAL A 478 -27.81 -28.94 -1.57
C VAL A 478 -27.61 -29.44 -2.99
N PHE A 479 -26.50 -29.06 -3.63
CA PHE A 479 -26.19 -29.45 -5.02
C PHE A 479 -25.53 -30.83 -5.11
N GLY A 480 -25.03 -31.37 -3.99
CA GLY A 480 -24.42 -32.70 -3.93
C GLY A 480 -25.35 -33.82 -3.47
N ILE A 481 -26.64 -33.55 -3.18
CA ILE A 481 -27.58 -34.61 -2.82
C ILE A 481 -28.00 -35.41 -4.06
N PRO A 482 -28.19 -36.72 -3.95
CA PRO A 482 -28.74 -37.52 -5.06
C PRO A 482 -30.18 -37.10 -5.40
N THR A 483 -30.52 -37.19 -6.67
CA THR A 483 -31.89 -36.98 -7.14
C THR A 483 -32.79 -38.12 -6.67
N GLY A 484 -33.97 -37.81 -6.14
CA GLY A 484 -34.93 -38.78 -5.66
C GLY A 484 -35.76 -38.31 -4.48
N LYS A 485 -36.71 -39.16 -4.08
CA LYS A 485 -37.71 -38.84 -3.03
C LYS A 485 -37.17 -38.97 -1.60
N LYS A 486 -35.93 -39.47 -1.40
CA LYS A 486 -35.35 -39.70 -0.08
C LYS A 486 -34.94 -38.39 0.57
N TRP A 487 -35.39 -38.16 1.79
CA TRP A 487 -34.95 -37.05 2.62
C TRP A 487 -33.53 -37.27 3.17
N LEU A 488 -32.62 -36.36 2.88
CA LEU A 488 -31.27 -36.34 3.42
C LEU A 488 -31.13 -35.25 4.45
N ARG A 489 -30.40 -35.55 5.52
CA ARG A 489 -30.07 -34.56 6.55
C ARG A 489 -28.78 -33.86 6.19
N ILE A 490 -28.86 -32.57 5.96
CA ILE A 490 -27.69 -31.72 5.80
C ILE A 490 -27.53 -30.84 7.04
N ARG A 491 -26.29 -30.50 7.38
CA ARG A 491 -25.96 -29.56 8.43
C ARG A 491 -25.37 -28.32 7.80
N THR A 492 -25.93 -27.17 8.11
CA THR A 492 -25.44 -25.86 7.69
C THR A 492 -24.98 -25.07 8.91
N ALA A 493 -24.43 -23.87 8.72
CA ALA A 493 -24.13 -22.94 9.79
C ALA A 493 -25.37 -22.51 10.60
N ASP A 494 -26.55 -22.58 9.99
CA ASP A 494 -27.85 -22.20 10.59
C ASP A 494 -28.60 -23.40 11.19
N GLY A 495 -27.98 -24.57 11.25
CA GLY A 495 -28.58 -25.73 11.84
C GLY A 495 -28.74 -26.91 10.88
N PHE A 496 -29.67 -27.82 11.23
CA PHE A 496 -29.96 -29.00 10.42
C PHE A 496 -31.17 -28.78 9.53
N PHE A 497 -31.02 -29.16 8.26
CA PHE A 497 -32.11 -29.23 7.31
C PHE A 497 -32.25 -30.64 6.81
N ARG A 498 -33.49 -31.09 6.62
CA ARG A 498 -33.79 -32.24 5.76
C ARG A 498 -34.08 -31.69 4.38
N VAL A 499 -33.36 -32.20 3.39
CA VAL A 499 -33.47 -31.73 2.00
C VAL A 499 -33.72 -32.94 1.09
N ARG A 500 -34.59 -32.79 0.11
CA ARG A 500 -34.75 -33.70 -1.00
C ARG A 500 -34.90 -32.95 -2.31
N SER A 501 -34.55 -33.55 -3.40
CA SER A 501 -34.75 -33.00 -4.73
C SER A 501 -35.10 -34.15 -5.70
N GLU A 502 -36.11 -33.95 -6.48
CA GLU A 502 -36.50 -34.86 -7.58
C GLU A 502 -35.95 -34.35 -8.92
N ASP A 503 -35.26 -33.24 -8.90
CA ASP A 503 -34.66 -32.57 -10.05
C ASP A 503 -33.13 -32.62 -9.98
N ASP A 504 -32.45 -32.56 -11.13
CA ASP A 504 -31.01 -32.49 -11.24
C ASP A 504 -30.50 -31.04 -11.08
N VAL A 505 -29.19 -30.89 -11.05
CA VAL A 505 -28.55 -29.57 -11.01
C VAL A 505 -28.44 -29.04 -12.44
N HIS A 506 -28.99 -27.86 -12.68
CA HIS A 506 -28.96 -27.17 -13.96
C HIS A 506 -28.41 -25.75 -13.81
N PRO A 507 -27.93 -25.08 -14.87
CA PRO A 507 -27.69 -23.66 -14.87
C PRO A 507 -28.96 -22.86 -14.51
N LEU A 508 -28.83 -21.80 -13.72
CA LEU A 508 -29.98 -20.98 -13.30
C LEU A 508 -30.81 -20.47 -14.49
N GLY A 509 -30.15 -20.09 -15.58
CA GLY A 509 -30.82 -19.59 -16.79
C GLY A 509 -31.77 -20.59 -17.48
N THR A 510 -31.73 -21.87 -17.12
CA THR A 510 -32.70 -22.86 -17.62
C THR A 510 -34.06 -22.80 -16.92
N PHE A 511 -34.14 -22.12 -15.77
CA PHE A 511 -35.37 -21.92 -15.03
C PHE A 511 -35.97 -20.56 -15.33
N PRO A 512 -37.27 -20.40 -15.54
CA PRO A 512 -37.86 -19.08 -15.75
C PRO A 512 -37.70 -18.20 -14.50
N LEU A 513 -37.56 -16.88 -14.70
CA LEU A 513 -37.41 -15.91 -13.62
C LEU A 513 -38.53 -16.02 -12.57
N SER A 514 -39.74 -16.38 -12.96
CA SER A 514 -40.86 -16.58 -12.03
C SER A 514 -40.55 -17.62 -10.96
N MET A 515 -39.88 -18.71 -11.32
CA MET A 515 -39.45 -19.77 -10.39
C MET A 515 -38.23 -19.33 -9.58
N ALA A 516 -37.27 -18.62 -10.20
CA ALA A 516 -36.04 -18.15 -9.56
C ALA A 516 -36.23 -16.92 -8.63
N ARG A 517 -37.34 -16.17 -8.80
CA ARG A 517 -37.57 -14.88 -8.18
C ARG A 517 -37.31 -14.84 -6.67
N ALA A 518 -37.82 -15.83 -5.94
CA ALA A 518 -37.67 -15.86 -4.48
C ALA A 518 -36.22 -15.99 -4.04
N ALA A 519 -35.45 -16.87 -4.68
CA ALA A 519 -34.04 -17.08 -4.40
C ALA A 519 -33.20 -15.87 -4.84
N VAL A 520 -33.49 -15.30 -6.00
CA VAL A 520 -32.84 -14.07 -6.49
C VAL A 520 -33.08 -12.88 -5.54
N VAL A 521 -34.30 -12.68 -5.06
CA VAL A 521 -34.62 -11.65 -4.05
C VAL A 521 -33.86 -11.89 -2.74
N ALA A 522 -33.76 -13.14 -2.30
CA ALA A 522 -33.00 -13.49 -1.10
C ALA A 522 -31.50 -13.20 -1.29
N ALA A 523 -30.92 -13.53 -2.46
CA ALA A 523 -29.52 -13.23 -2.79
C ALA A 523 -29.24 -11.72 -2.82
N LEU A 524 -30.09 -10.94 -3.47
CA LEU A 524 -29.96 -9.48 -3.51
C LEU A 524 -30.08 -8.86 -2.13
N LYS A 525 -30.95 -9.34 -1.27
CA LYS A 525 -31.04 -8.89 0.12
C LYS A 525 -29.77 -9.19 0.91
N GLU A 526 -29.14 -10.35 0.68
CA GLU A 526 -27.89 -10.70 1.34
C GLU A 526 -26.73 -9.83 0.86
N ILE A 527 -26.65 -9.56 -0.44
CA ILE A 527 -25.68 -8.59 -1.00
C ILE A 527 -25.88 -7.21 -0.37
N GLN A 528 -27.12 -6.72 -0.25
CA GLN A 528 -27.40 -5.45 0.40
C GLN A 528 -27.01 -5.44 1.89
N ARG A 529 -27.28 -6.54 2.62
CA ARG A 529 -26.86 -6.68 4.03
C ARG A 529 -25.35 -6.57 4.17
N ARG A 530 -24.62 -7.25 3.29
CA ARG A 530 -23.17 -7.19 3.26
C ARG A 530 -22.66 -5.77 2.98
N GLN A 531 -23.21 -5.08 1.98
CA GLN A 531 -22.84 -3.69 1.68
C GLN A 531 -23.16 -2.72 2.82
N ILE A 532 -24.28 -2.95 3.52
CA ILE A 532 -24.63 -2.16 4.71
C ILE A 532 -23.66 -2.45 5.85
N PHE A 533 -23.32 -3.74 6.06
CA PHE A 533 -22.34 -4.15 7.05
C PHE A 533 -20.97 -3.49 6.78
N GLU A 534 -20.44 -3.56 5.56
CA GLU A 534 -19.15 -2.97 5.19
C GLU A 534 -19.10 -1.47 5.47
N ARG A 535 -20.14 -0.73 5.08
CA ARG A 535 -20.25 0.71 5.37
C ARG A 535 -20.37 1.00 6.86
N TRP A 536 -21.17 0.23 7.58
CA TRP A 536 -21.33 0.38 9.01
C TRP A 536 -20.05 0.04 9.77
N PHE A 537 -19.37 -1.03 9.38
CA PHE A 537 -18.16 -1.53 10.05
C PHE A 537 -16.98 -0.58 9.94
N THR A 538 -16.96 0.31 8.96
CA THR A 538 -15.94 1.37 8.82
C THR A 538 -15.83 2.24 10.07
N ARG A 539 -16.95 2.53 10.75
CA ARG A 539 -16.94 3.33 11.99
C ARG A 539 -16.31 2.55 13.17
N PRO A 540 -16.75 1.33 13.52
CA PRO A 540 -16.06 0.52 14.53
C PRO A 540 -14.56 0.32 14.27
N LEU A 541 -14.15 0.13 13.00
CA LEU A 541 -12.74 0.06 12.64
C LEU A 541 -11.99 1.35 12.99
N ARG A 542 -12.55 2.50 12.65
CA ARG A 542 -11.95 3.79 13.01
C ARG A 542 -11.89 3.99 14.52
N ASP A 543 -12.97 3.78 15.24
CA ASP A 543 -13.05 3.94 16.69
C ASP A 543 -12.11 2.94 17.42
N GLY A 544 -11.84 1.79 16.79
CA GLY A 544 -10.87 0.81 17.26
C GLY A 544 -9.43 1.28 17.17
N LEU A 545 -9.07 2.05 16.13
CA LEU A 545 -7.71 2.56 15.94
C LEU A 545 -7.27 3.48 17.09
N ASP A 546 -8.19 4.28 17.63
CA ASP A 546 -7.89 5.17 18.76
C ASP A 546 -7.59 4.38 20.06
N ARG A 547 -8.09 3.15 20.16
CA ARG A 547 -7.90 2.23 21.30
C ARG A 547 -6.83 1.19 21.06
N LEU A 548 -6.28 1.11 19.85
CA LEU A 548 -5.26 0.13 19.49
C LEU A 548 -3.94 0.48 20.18
N ARG A 549 -3.39 -0.48 20.91
CA ARG A 549 -2.11 -0.38 21.61
C ARG A 549 -1.15 -1.40 21.01
N CYS A 550 -0.04 -0.94 20.44
CA CYS A 550 0.95 -1.82 19.81
C CYS A 550 2.34 -1.65 20.44
N ARG A 551 3.18 -2.68 20.28
CA ARG A 551 4.61 -2.53 20.53
C ARG A 551 5.19 -1.71 19.36
N GLY A 552 5.71 -0.54 19.67
CA GLY A 552 6.09 0.43 18.66
C GLY A 552 4.85 1.07 17.99
N ASP A 553 5.05 1.69 16.86
CA ASP A 553 4.00 2.40 16.10
C ASP A 553 3.46 1.55 14.94
N GLU A 554 3.33 0.24 15.15
CA GLU A 554 2.80 -0.69 14.15
C GLU A 554 1.30 -0.43 13.92
N LEU A 555 0.98 0.54 13.08
CA LEU A 555 -0.38 0.73 12.59
C LEU A 555 -0.41 0.43 11.11
N PRO A 556 -1.41 -0.34 10.65
CA PRO A 556 -1.58 -0.57 9.23
C PRO A 556 -1.85 0.76 8.53
N ALA A 557 -1.32 0.91 7.32
CA ALA A 557 -1.92 1.81 6.35
C ALA A 557 -3.32 1.26 6.11
N VAL A 558 -4.33 1.86 6.72
CA VAL A 558 -5.67 1.30 6.75
C VAL A 558 -6.27 1.32 5.36
N ALA A 559 -6.11 0.23 4.66
CA ALA A 559 -7.13 -0.17 3.71
C ALA A 559 -8.38 -0.56 4.53
N VAL A 560 -9.55 -0.14 4.09
CA VAL A 560 -10.81 -0.78 4.54
C VAL A 560 -10.62 -2.26 4.21
N VAL A 561 -10.40 -3.06 5.24
CA VAL A 561 -10.15 -4.48 5.03
C VAL A 561 -11.49 -5.08 4.67
N ASP A 562 -11.62 -5.44 3.43
CA ASP A 562 -12.59 -6.45 3.08
C ASP A 562 -12.18 -7.71 3.81
N LEU A 563 -12.85 -8.04 4.91
CA LEU A 563 -12.62 -9.26 5.68
C LEU A 563 -12.74 -10.50 4.82
N THR A 564 -13.29 -10.38 3.62
CA THR A 564 -13.42 -11.47 2.66
C THR A 564 -12.20 -11.61 1.75
N THR A 565 -11.27 -10.65 1.72
CA THR A 565 -10.08 -10.72 0.85
C THR A 565 -9.12 -11.85 1.23
N TYR A 566 -9.13 -12.32 2.47
CA TYR A 566 -8.38 -13.50 2.88
C TYR A 566 -9.24 -14.78 3.00
N LEU A 567 -10.53 -14.70 2.71
CA LEU A 567 -11.37 -15.88 2.45
C LEU A 567 -11.04 -16.63 1.14
N PRO A 568 -10.22 -16.11 0.18
CA PRO A 568 -9.87 -16.85 -1.03
C PRO A 568 -9.33 -18.24 -0.74
N PHE A 569 -8.69 -18.51 0.39
CA PHE A 569 -8.25 -19.89 0.65
C PHE A 569 -9.42 -20.83 0.93
N LEU A 570 -10.56 -20.35 1.39
CA LEU A 570 -11.81 -21.12 1.42
C LEU A 570 -12.45 -21.23 0.03
N ALA A 571 -12.27 -20.23 -0.83
CA ALA A 571 -12.68 -20.23 -2.22
C ALA A 571 -11.74 -21.06 -3.13
N LEU A 572 -10.44 -21.12 -2.84
CA LEU A 572 -9.47 -21.97 -3.55
C LEU A 572 -9.71 -23.47 -3.34
N THR A 573 -10.71 -23.81 -2.58
CA THR A 573 -11.13 -25.19 -2.34
C THR A 573 -12.35 -25.59 -3.18
N THR A 574 -12.79 -24.73 -4.09
CA THR A 574 -13.77 -25.08 -5.16
C THR A 574 -13.01 -25.54 -6.46
#